data_97ff3742ad9dd2bd35b1b34237d2f697
#
_entry.id   97ff3742ad9dd2bd35b1b34237d2f697
#
_cell.length_a   1.000
_cell.length_b   1.000
_cell.length_c   1.000
_cell.angle_alpha   90.00
_cell.angle_beta   90.00
_cell.angle_gamma   90.00
#
_symmetry.space_group_name_H-M   'P 1'
#
loop_
_entity.id
_entity.type
_entity.pdbx_description
1 polymer ?
#
loop_
_entity_poly.entity_id
_entity_poly.type
_entity_poly.pdbx_seq_one_letter_code
_entity_poly.pdbx_strand_id
1 'polypeptide(L)'
;ITQGFTPSLTRDLKADKLDVVFAGQTEPDPDLISVPCWAQELAVAVNKAHPLASKKEISLDELEGYHILTYKKSSIVAAELMEVLGSRKYDIEFAYNDEITLSSLVTSNKDDVSLLCYSFLVKAFDEVVFIPVKEAPKDFHKVYLLSKKQGEKSQLLRDFITFMSSYHFPTAKVPVR
;
A
#
# COMPACT_ATOMS: atom_id res chain seq x y z
N ILE A 1 3.55 11.44 16.61
CA ILE A 1 3.34 10.61 15.41
C ILE A 1 4.61 10.63 14.60
N THR A 2 5.09 9.44 14.21
CA THR A 2 6.29 9.25 13.41
C THR A 2 5.90 8.53 12.13
N GLN A 3 6.39 9.00 10.98
CA GLN A 3 6.27 8.32 9.69
C GLN A 3 7.58 7.63 9.32
N GLY A 4 7.48 6.48 8.67
CA GLY A 4 8.64 5.73 8.20
C GLY A 4 8.25 4.46 7.47
N PHE A 5 9.23 3.73 6.99
CA PHE A 5 9.01 2.41 6.38
C PHE A 5 8.87 1.33 7.44
N THR A 6 8.11 0.30 7.15
CA THR A 6 7.85 -0.82 8.07
C THR A 6 9.10 -1.34 8.78
N PRO A 7 10.25 -1.61 8.12
CA PRO A 7 11.43 -2.12 8.82
C PRO A 7 11.98 -1.15 9.89
N SER A 8 11.98 0.15 9.63
CA SER A 8 12.44 1.14 10.60
C SER A 8 11.46 1.31 11.75
N LEU A 9 10.16 1.38 11.45
CA LEU A 9 9.11 1.50 12.46
C LEU A 9 9.06 0.27 13.38
N THR A 10 9.16 -0.92 12.82
CA THR A 10 9.20 -2.18 13.59
C THR A 10 10.42 -2.28 14.48
N ARG A 11 11.60 -1.88 13.98
CA ARG A 11 12.81 -1.80 14.79
C ARG A 11 12.64 -0.82 15.97
N ASP A 12 12.07 0.36 15.72
CA ASP A 12 11.88 1.38 16.75
C ASP A 12 10.78 0.97 17.75
N LEU A 13 9.75 0.22 17.34
CA LEU A 13 8.78 -0.44 18.21
C LEU A 13 9.46 -1.46 19.14
N LYS A 14 10.31 -2.34 18.60
CA LYS A 14 11.07 -3.33 19.39
C LYS A 14 12.04 -2.67 20.36
N ALA A 15 12.57 -1.49 20.02
CA ALA A 15 13.48 -0.71 20.86
C ALA A 15 12.78 0.22 21.87
N ASP A 16 11.47 0.07 22.08
CA ASP A 16 10.65 0.89 23.01
C ASP A 16 10.65 2.41 22.69
N LYS A 17 10.95 2.79 21.46
CA LYS A 17 10.83 4.18 21.00
C LYS A 17 9.42 4.52 20.53
N LEU A 18 8.64 3.50 20.19
CA LEU A 18 7.25 3.59 19.77
C LEU A 18 6.44 2.56 20.56
N ASP A 19 5.22 2.92 20.92
CA ASP A 19 4.29 2.05 21.66
C ASP A 19 3.52 1.13 20.72
N VAL A 20 3.12 1.65 19.56
CA VAL A 20 2.39 0.95 18.51
C VAL A 20 2.81 1.46 17.14
N VAL A 21 2.61 0.65 16.11
CA VAL A 21 2.88 1.00 14.72
C VAL A 21 1.77 0.48 13.82
N PHE A 22 1.29 1.30 12.89
CA PHE A 22 0.52 0.82 11.74
C PHE A 22 1.48 0.52 10.60
N ALA A 23 1.55 -0.73 10.20
CA ALA A 23 2.48 -1.18 9.16
C ALA A 23 1.99 -2.42 8.41
N GLY A 24 2.46 -2.59 7.19
CA GLY A 24 2.34 -3.85 6.47
C GLY A 24 3.22 -4.93 7.14
N GLN A 25 2.86 -6.19 6.92
CA GLN A 25 3.61 -7.33 7.44
C GLN A 25 3.52 -8.48 6.45
N THR A 26 4.65 -8.96 5.96
CA THR A 26 4.72 -10.12 5.05
C THR A 26 4.63 -11.43 5.81
N GLU A 27 5.30 -11.52 6.98
CA GLU A 27 5.26 -12.68 7.85
C GLU A 27 5.05 -12.27 9.31
N PRO A 28 4.37 -13.11 10.13
CA PRO A 28 4.19 -12.85 11.54
C PRO A 28 5.53 -12.76 12.28
N ASP A 29 5.72 -11.68 13.05
CA ASP A 29 6.88 -11.52 13.92
C ASP A 29 6.55 -12.12 15.30
N PRO A 30 7.35 -13.08 15.82
CA PRO A 30 7.05 -13.77 17.08
C PRO A 30 7.05 -12.84 18.30
N ASP A 31 7.74 -11.69 18.23
CA ASP A 31 7.83 -10.73 19.33
C ASP A 31 6.69 -9.70 19.32
N LEU A 32 5.87 -9.69 18.27
CA LEU A 32 4.81 -8.70 18.08
C LEU A 32 3.42 -9.33 18.12
N ILE A 33 2.45 -8.55 18.58
CA ILE A 33 1.02 -8.76 18.40
C ILE A 33 0.61 -7.96 17.17
N SER A 34 -0.06 -8.62 16.24
CA SER A 34 -0.55 -8.00 15.00
C SER A 34 -2.08 -8.04 14.99
N VAL A 35 -2.70 -6.87 15.02
CA VAL A 35 -4.16 -6.71 14.88
C VAL A 35 -4.45 -6.23 13.47
N PRO A 36 -5.18 -7.00 12.64
CA PRO A 36 -5.51 -6.57 11.29
C PRO A 36 -6.42 -5.35 11.34
N CYS A 37 -6.10 -4.32 10.55
CA CYS A 37 -6.83 -3.06 10.54
C CYS A 37 -7.57 -2.85 9.21
N TRP A 38 -6.84 -2.73 8.10
CA TRP A 38 -7.43 -2.56 6.77
C TRP A 38 -6.56 -3.22 5.71
N ALA A 39 -7.10 -3.31 4.52
CA ALA A 39 -6.37 -3.72 3.34
C ALA A 39 -6.54 -2.70 2.21
N GLN A 40 -5.58 -2.67 1.30
CA GLN A 40 -5.57 -1.81 0.13
C GLN A 40 -5.54 -2.67 -1.13
N GLU A 41 -6.31 -2.27 -2.15
CA GLU A 41 -6.28 -2.89 -3.48
C GLU A 41 -5.08 -2.38 -4.28
N LEU A 42 -4.48 -3.24 -5.09
CA LEU A 42 -3.52 -2.82 -6.11
C LEU A 42 -4.28 -2.17 -7.27
N ALA A 43 -3.81 -1.00 -7.68
CA ALA A 43 -4.36 -0.26 -8.80
C ALA A 43 -3.28 0.18 -9.78
N VAL A 44 -3.67 0.23 -11.04
CA VAL A 44 -2.99 1.03 -12.04
C VAL A 44 -3.53 2.45 -11.96
N ALA A 45 -2.66 3.43 -11.81
CA ALA A 45 -2.98 4.85 -11.86
C ALA A 45 -2.44 5.46 -13.14
N VAL A 46 -3.30 6.16 -13.88
CA VAL A 46 -2.96 6.86 -15.12
C VAL A 46 -3.66 8.21 -15.19
N ASN A 47 -3.14 9.11 -16.01
CA ASN A 47 -3.85 10.36 -16.32
C ASN A 47 -5.18 10.06 -17.04
N LYS A 48 -6.20 10.90 -16.85
CA LYS A 48 -7.51 10.79 -17.55
C LYS A 48 -7.39 10.76 -19.09
N ALA A 49 -6.36 11.39 -19.64
CA ALA A 49 -6.10 11.41 -21.08
C ALA A 49 -5.35 10.17 -21.58
N HIS A 50 -4.88 9.27 -20.69
CA HIS A 50 -4.15 8.08 -21.06
C HIS A 50 -5.07 7.05 -21.75
N PRO A 51 -4.59 6.27 -22.77
CA PRO A 51 -5.40 5.27 -23.45
C PRO A 51 -6.04 4.22 -22.52
N LEU A 52 -5.38 3.85 -21.43
CA LEU A 52 -5.90 2.90 -20.45
C LEU A 52 -7.00 3.47 -19.55
N ALA A 53 -7.21 4.79 -19.52
CA ALA A 53 -8.14 5.45 -18.59
C ALA A 53 -9.62 5.04 -18.77
N SER A 54 -10.00 4.50 -19.94
CA SER A 54 -11.36 4.01 -20.22
C SER A 54 -11.64 2.62 -19.66
N LYS A 55 -10.63 1.90 -19.19
CA LYS A 55 -10.78 0.52 -18.71
C LYS A 55 -11.43 0.49 -17.32
N LYS A 56 -12.30 -0.50 -17.11
CA LYS A 56 -12.94 -0.77 -15.79
C LYS A 56 -12.06 -1.64 -14.91
N GLU A 57 -11.21 -2.44 -15.51
CA GLU A 57 -10.30 -3.39 -14.90
C GLU A 57 -9.16 -3.63 -15.89
N ILE A 58 -7.96 -3.94 -15.43
CA ILE A 58 -6.81 -4.15 -16.29
C ILE A 58 -6.07 -5.44 -15.90
N SER A 59 -5.64 -6.20 -16.93
CA SER A 59 -4.70 -7.30 -16.75
C SER A 59 -3.27 -6.77 -16.77
N LEU A 60 -2.38 -7.38 -16.02
CA LEU A 60 -0.95 -7.03 -16.05
C LEU A 60 -0.36 -7.16 -17.46
N ASP A 61 -0.81 -8.13 -18.26
CA ASP A 61 -0.31 -8.31 -19.63
C ASP A 61 -0.61 -7.08 -20.52
N GLU A 62 -1.63 -6.29 -20.21
CA GLU A 62 -1.96 -5.05 -20.91
C GLU A 62 -1.02 -3.88 -20.56
N LEU A 63 -0.12 -4.06 -19.60
CA LEU A 63 0.91 -3.09 -19.21
C LEU A 63 2.23 -3.28 -20.00
N GLU A 64 2.31 -4.30 -20.83
CA GLU A 64 3.48 -4.52 -21.68
C GLU A 64 3.72 -3.32 -22.61
N GLY A 65 4.94 -2.84 -22.65
CA GLY A 65 5.36 -1.68 -23.46
C GLY A 65 5.16 -0.32 -22.81
N TYR A 66 4.55 -0.24 -21.62
CA TYR A 66 4.49 1.00 -20.84
C TYR A 66 5.66 1.10 -19.86
N HIS A 67 6.11 2.33 -19.61
CA HIS A 67 7.01 2.62 -18.50
C HIS A 67 6.19 2.72 -17.20
N ILE A 68 6.54 1.89 -16.21
CA ILE A 68 5.75 1.72 -14.98
C ILE A 68 6.53 2.28 -13.79
N LEU A 69 5.91 3.20 -13.07
CA LEU A 69 6.42 3.78 -11.83
C LEU A 69 5.85 3.04 -10.62
N THR A 70 6.68 2.70 -9.64
CA THR A 70 6.19 2.04 -8.42
C THR A 70 7.11 2.28 -7.22
N TYR A 71 6.76 1.64 -6.10
CA TYR A 71 7.48 1.77 -4.83
C TYR A 71 8.92 1.27 -4.89
N LYS A 72 9.79 1.82 -4.06
CA LYS A 72 11.16 1.33 -3.88
C LYS A 72 11.20 -0.14 -3.54
N LYS A 73 12.17 -0.87 -4.10
CA LYS A 73 12.39 -2.31 -3.86
C LYS A 73 12.53 -2.69 -2.38
N SER A 74 12.94 -1.74 -1.53
CA SER A 74 13.06 -1.95 -0.08
C SER A 74 11.72 -1.86 0.67
N SER A 75 10.63 -1.52 0.00
CA SER A 75 9.30 -1.49 0.62
C SER A 75 8.66 -2.88 0.63
N ILE A 76 7.80 -3.13 1.62
CA ILE A 76 6.99 -4.36 1.69
C ILE A 76 6.06 -4.45 0.48
N VAL A 77 5.44 -3.34 0.10
CA VAL A 77 4.53 -3.28 -1.06
C VAL A 77 5.23 -3.72 -2.35
N ALA A 78 6.50 -3.33 -2.54
CA ALA A 78 7.25 -3.76 -3.72
C ALA A 78 7.52 -5.28 -3.70
N ALA A 79 7.77 -5.89 -2.55
CA ALA A 79 7.93 -7.33 -2.43
C ALA A 79 6.61 -8.06 -2.79
N GLU A 80 5.48 -7.62 -2.24
CA GLU A 80 4.15 -8.13 -2.57
C GLU A 80 3.83 -7.95 -4.08
N LEU A 81 4.19 -6.80 -4.65
CA LEU A 81 4.00 -6.52 -6.07
C LEU A 81 4.82 -7.46 -6.95
N MET A 82 6.07 -7.73 -6.59
CA MET A 82 6.92 -8.66 -7.34
C MET A 82 6.35 -10.07 -7.38
N GLU A 83 5.66 -10.53 -6.33
CA GLU A 83 4.96 -11.82 -6.34
C GLU A 83 3.80 -11.83 -7.37
N VAL A 84 3.02 -10.75 -7.44
CA VAL A 84 1.91 -10.61 -8.41
C VAL A 84 2.43 -10.47 -9.84
N LEU A 85 3.53 -9.74 -10.05
CA LEU A 85 4.18 -9.60 -11.36
C LEU A 85 4.75 -10.94 -11.86
N GLY A 86 5.25 -11.79 -10.95
CA GLY A 86 5.81 -13.09 -11.28
C GLY A 86 7.06 -12.99 -12.15
N SER A 87 7.14 -13.83 -13.20
CA SER A 87 8.29 -13.86 -14.14
C SER A 87 8.16 -12.89 -15.31
N ARG A 88 7.10 -12.08 -15.36
CA ARG A 88 6.88 -11.10 -16.44
C ARG A 88 7.96 -10.04 -16.44
N LYS A 89 8.34 -9.61 -17.63
CA LYS A 89 9.35 -8.57 -17.81
C LYS A 89 8.68 -7.27 -18.23
N TYR A 90 8.78 -6.27 -17.39
CA TYR A 90 8.27 -4.93 -17.63
C TYR A 90 9.38 -3.90 -17.49
N ASP A 91 9.20 -2.76 -18.12
CA ASP A 91 10.00 -1.56 -17.85
C ASP A 91 9.47 -0.87 -16.58
N ILE A 92 10.06 -1.24 -15.42
CA ILE A 92 9.58 -0.76 -14.11
C ILE A 92 10.65 0.04 -13.39
N GLU A 93 10.33 1.26 -13.01
CA GLU A 93 11.09 2.11 -12.11
C GLU A 93 10.65 1.93 -10.65
N PHE A 94 11.49 1.29 -9.85
CA PHE A 94 11.29 1.08 -8.41
C PHE A 94 11.95 2.21 -7.59
N ALA A 95 11.35 3.39 -7.54
CA ALA A 95 12.02 4.58 -7.00
C ALA A 95 11.23 5.35 -5.93
N TYR A 96 9.93 5.13 -5.77
CA TYR A 96 9.05 6.04 -5.03
C TYR A 96 8.67 5.52 -3.65
N ASN A 97 8.28 6.44 -2.75
CA ASN A 97 8.03 6.12 -1.35
C ASN A 97 6.55 5.87 -1.04
N ASP A 98 5.65 6.49 -1.79
CA ASP A 98 4.23 6.56 -1.46
C ASP A 98 3.35 6.77 -2.70
N GLU A 99 2.06 6.46 -2.55
CA GLU A 99 1.04 6.57 -3.60
C GLU A 99 0.70 8.02 -3.96
N ILE A 100 0.96 8.98 -3.07
CA ILE A 100 0.69 10.40 -3.34
C ILE A 100 1.70 10.91 -4.37
N THR A 101 2.98 10.60 -4.17
CA THR A 101 4.04 10.92 -5.13
C THR A 101 3.78 10.27 -6.48
N LEU A 102 3.44 8.97 -6.49
CA LEU A 102 3.11 8.23 -7.71
C LEU A 102 1.92 8.84 -8.46
N SER A 103 0.85 9.21 -7.75
CA SER A 103 -0.33 9.87 -8.34
C SER A 103 0.00 11.25 -8.89
N SER A 104 0.87 12.01 -8.21
CA SER A 104 1.32 13.32 -8.68
C SER A 104 2.09 13.22 -10.00
N LEU A 105 2.95 12.21 -10.15
CA LEU A 105 3.73 12.00 -11.37
C LEU A 105 2.83 11.74 -12.59
N VAL A 106 1.88 10.82 -12.48
CA VAL A 106 0.94 10.52 -13.59
C VAL A 106 -0.04 11.67 -13.86
N THR A 107 -0.25 12.58 -12.90
CA THR A 107 -0.98 13.83 -13.15
C THR A 107 -0.21 14.72 -14.11
N SER A 108 1.11 14.80 -13.95
CA SER A 108 1.99 15.69 -14.70
C SER A 108 2.43 15.10 -16.05
N ASN A 109 2.60 13.78 -16.13
CA ASN A 109 3.00 13.08 -17.34
C ASN A 109 1.89 12.11 -17.79
N LYS A 110 1.31 12.38 -18.95
CA LYS A 110 0.15 11.65 -19.47
C LYS A 110 0.48 10.26 -20.02
N ASP A 111 1.75 9.98 -20.28
CA ASP A 111 2.22 8.72 -20.85
C ASP A 111 2.69 7.72 -19.75
N ASP A 112 2.89 8.19 -18.51
CA ASP A 112 3.31 7.35 -17.41
C ASP A 112 2.16 6.51 -16.84
N VAL A 113 2.53 5.31 -16.41
CA VAL A 113 1.66 4.38 -15.69
C VAL A 113 2.25 4.14 -14.31
N SER A 114 1.43 4.21 -13.26
CA SER A 114 1.88 3.82 -11.93
C SER A 114 1.16 2.58 -11.42
N LEU A 115 1.89 1.68 -10.76
CA LEU A 115 1.33 0.59 -9.94
C LEU A 115 1.44 0.99 -8.46
N LEU A 116 0.30 1.11 -7.79
CA LEU A 116 0.21 1.60 -6.42
C LEU A 116 -0.94 0.97 -5.61
N CYS A 117 -0.84 1.05 -4.28
CA CYS A 117 -1.94 0.72 -3.39
C CYS A 117 -2.95 1.86 -3.36
N TYR A 118 -4.22 1.54 -3.61
CA TYR A 118 -5.28 2.55 -3.55
C TYR A 118 -5.59 2.93 -2.10
N SER A 119 -5.55 4.21 -1.81
CA SER A 119 -5.91 4.77 -0.50
C SER A 119 -6.92 5.90 -0.63
N PHE A 120 -7.52 6.32 0.49
CA PHE A 120 -8.41 7.49 0.50
C PHE A 120 -7.70 8.80 0.13
N LEU A 121 -6.39 8.87 0.35
CA LEU A 121 -5.59 10.06 0.09
C LEU A 121 -5.48 10.35 -1.41
N VAL A 122 -5.41 9.31 -2.24
CA VAL A 122 -5.28 9.49 -3.70
C VAL A 122 -6.56 9.96 -4.38
N LYS A 123 -7.70 9.96 -3.68
CA LYS A 123 -8.96 10.52 -4.20
C LYS A 123 -8.88 12.02 -4.52
N ALA A 124 -7.92 12.73 -3.94
CA ALA A 124 -7.71 14.16 -4.20
C ALA A 124 -7.13 14.46 -5.59
N PHE A 125 -6.67 13.45 -6.32
CA PHE A 125 -6.10 13.62 -7.66
C PHE A 125 -7.19 13.49 -8.73
N ASP A 126 -7.90 14.58 -9.00
CA ASP A 126 -9.01 14.60 -9.95
C ASP A 126 -8.60 14.22 -11.39
N GLU A 127 -7.35 14.46 -11.78
CA GLU A 127 -6.83 14.14 -13.11
C GLU A 127 -6.34 12.69 -13.25
N VAL A 128 -6.41 11.89 -12.17
CA VAL A 128 -5.94 10.49 -12.16
C VAL A 128 -7.13 9.52 -12.17
N VAL A 129 -6.97 8.48 -12.98
CA VAL A 129 -7.88 7.33 -13.02
C VAL A 129 -7.18 6.16 -12.37
N PHE A 130 -7.85 5.54 -11.40
CA PHE A 130 -7.39 4.33 -10.73
C PHE A 130 -8.17 3.14 -11.30
N ILE A 131 -7.46 2.11 -11.74
CA ILE A 131 -8.01 0.94 -12.43
C ILE A 131 -7.57 -0.30 -11.64
N PRO A 132 -8.50 -1.13 -11.14
CA PRO A 132 -8.15 -2.34 -10.39
C PRO A 132 -7.42 -3.35 -11.27
N VAL A 133 -6.41 -4.03 -10.69
CA VAL A 133 -5.62 -5.07 -11.35
C VAL A 133 -6.28 -6.43 -11.15
N LYS A 134 -6.51 -7.17 -12.24
CA LYS A 134 -7.22 -8.47 -12.23
C LYS A 134 -6.50 -9.54 -11.43
N GLU A 135 -5.19 -9.64 -11.61
CA GLU A 135 -4.36 -10.68 -11.00
C GLU A 135 -4.06 -10.45 -9.53
N ALA A 136 -4.29 -9.23 -9.03
CA ALA A 136 -4.05 -8.90 -7.63
C ALA A 136 -5.22 -9.32 -6.72
N PRO A 137 -4.95 -9.86 -5.53
CA PRO A 137 -6.00 -10.09 -4.55
C PRO A 137 -6.63 -8.77 -4.09
N LYS A 138 -7.92 -8.80 -3.72
CA LYS A 138 -8.65 -7.61 -3.25
C LYS A 138 -8.11 -7.03 -1.94
N ASP A 139 -7.40 -7.83 -1.18
CA ASP A 139 -6.70 -7.47 0.05
C ASP A 139 -5.18 -7.48 -0.15
N PHE A 140 -4.73 -6.93 -1.28
CA PHE A 140 -3.35 -6.99 -1.76
C PHE A 140 -2.34 -6.56 -0.70
N HIS A 141 -2.49 -5.37 -0.11
CA HIS A 141 -1.62 -4.88 0.95
C HIS A 141 -2.39 -4.77 2.26
N LYS A 142 -2.03 -5.60 3.25
CA LYS A 142 -2.66 -5.61 4.56
C LYS A 142 -1.88 -4.75 5.55
N VAL A 143 -2.59 -3.89 6.25
CA VAL A 143 -2.03 -3.04 7.31
C VAL A 143 -2.52 -3.51 8.67
N TYR A 144 -1.60 -3.66 9.59
CA TYR A 144 -1.81 -4.14 10.96
C TYR A 144 -1.44 -3.05 11.97
N LEU A 145 -2.13 -3.04 13.10
CA LEU A 145 -1.61 -2.42 14.31
C LEU A 145 -0.66 -3.42 14.97
N LEU A 146 0.60 -3.04 15.05
CA LEU A 146 1.65 -3.83 15.68
C LEU A 146 1.96 -3.28 17.07
N SER A 147 2.08 -4.16 18.06
CA SER A 147 2.55 -3.83 19.42
C SER A 147 3.44 -4.94 19.95
N LYS A 148 4.32 -4.64 20.91
CA LYS A 148 5.16 -5.66 21.52
C LYS A 148 4.32 -6.69 22.26
N LYS A 149 4.68 -7.97 22.14
CA LYS A 149 4.03 -9.06 22.86
C LYS A 149 4.37 -9.04 24.35
N GLN A 150 5.62 -8.71 24.66
CA GLN A 150 6.15 -8.64 26.02
C GLN A 150 6.39 -7.19 26.44
N GLY A 151 6.48 -6.97 27.74
CA GLY A 151 6.69 -5.66 28.36
C GLY A 151 5.44 -5.08 29.01
N GLU A 152 5.65 -4.15 29.93
CA GLU A 152 4.55 -3.43 30.57
C GLU A 152 3.88 -2.48 29.58
N LYS A 153 2.55 -2.56 29.49
CA LYS A 153 1.75 -1.61 28.74
C LYS A 153 0.97 -0.71 29.71
N SER A 154 0.99 0.59 29.46
CA SER A 154 0.11 1.51 30.19
C SER A 154 -1.37 1.15 29.98
N GLN A 155 -2.25 1.55 30.89
CA GLN A 155 -3.69 1.34 30.74
C GLN A 155 -4.20 1.95 29.43
N LEU A 156 -3.75 3.17 29.12
CA LEU A 156 -4.10 3.86 27.85
C LEU A 156 -3.73 3.01 26.62
N LEU A 157 -2.56 2.41 26.61
CA LEU A 157 -2.12 1.58 25.49
C LEU A 157 -2.96 0.31 25.36
N ARG A 158 -3.30 -0.34 26.46
CA ARG A 158 -4.21 -1.50 26.47
C ARG A 158 -5.61 -1.14 25.93
N ASP A 159 -6.15 -0.03 26.40
CA ASP A 159 -7.49 0.45 25.99
C ASP A 159 -7.49 0.80 24.50
N PHE A 160 -6.41 1.45 24.00
CA PHE A 160 -6.25 1.75 22.59
C PHE A 160 -6.17 0.48 21.73
N ILE A 161 -5.36 -0.51 22.11
CA ILE A 161 -5.27 -1.79 21.36
C ILE A 161 -6.62 -2.50 21.37
N THR A 162 -7.33 -2.52 22.50
CA THR A 162 -8.65 -3.13 22.61
C THR A 162 -9.68 -2.43 21.71
N PHE A 163 -9.68 -1.09 21.71
CA PHE A 163 -10.52 -0.29 20.82
C PHE A 163 -10.23 -0.63 19.35
N MET A 164 -8.96 -0.63 18.96
CA MET A 164 -8.53 -0.90 17.57
C MET A 164 -8.88 -2.32 17.13
N SER A 165 -8.88 -3.29 18.05
CA SER A 165 -9.25 -4.69 17.74
C SER A 165 -10.73 -4.85 17.37
N SER A 166 -11.59 -3.93 17.79
CA SER A 166 -13.04 -3.92 17.50
C SER A 166 -13.43 -2.85 16.47
N TYR A 167 -12.52 -1.94 16.12
CA TYR A 167 -12.83 -0.84 15.21
C TYR A 167 -12.93 -1.33 13.77
N HIS A 168 -13.99 -0.94 13.09
CA HIS A 168 -14.19 -1.25 11.68
C HIS A 168 -13.68 -0.10 10.83
N PHE A 169 -12.50 -0.29 10.24
CA PHE A 169 -11.93 0.69 9.32
C PHE A 169 -12.75 0.81 8.04
N PRO A 170 -12.95 2.03 7.53
CA PRO A 170 -13.55 2.20 6.22
C PRO A 170 -12.61 1.60 5.15
N THR A 171 -13.19 0.81 4.24
CA THR A 171 -12.43 0.19 3.15
C THR A 171 -12.24 1.17 2.00
N ALA A 172 -11.00 1.44 1.63
CA ALA A 172 -10.66 2.15 0.40
C ALA A 172 -10.65 1.14 -0.75
N LYS A 173 -11.72 1.11 -1.54
CA LYS A 173 -11.79 0.30 -2.78
C LYS A 173 -11.56 1.17 -4.00
N VAL A 174 -10.89 0.62 -4.99
CA VAL A 174 -10.76 1.26 -6.30
C VAL A 174 -12.17 1.49 -6.86
N PRO A 175 -12.53 2.73 -7.26
CA PRO A 175 -13.86 3.03 -7.77
C PRO A 175 -14.15 2.23 -9.04
N VAL A 176 -15.23 1.45 -9.04
CA VAL A 176 -15.74 0.81 -10.25
C VAL A 176 -16.50 1.86 -11.05
N ARG A 177 -16.10 2.09 -12.29
CA ARG A 177 -16.72 3.04 -13.22
C ARG A 177 -17.78 2.38 -14.11
#